data_7350cf22fa4d59609c09b1e0aeb12f2b
#
_entry.id   7350cf22fa4d59609c09b1e0aeb12f2b
#
_cell.length_a   1.000
_cell.length_b   1.000
_cell.length_c   1.000
_cell.angle_alpha   90.00
_cell.angle_beta   90.00
_cell.angle_gamma   90.00
#
_symmetry.space_group_name_H-M   'P 1'
#
loop_
_entity.id
_entity.type
_entity.pdbx_description
1 polymer ?
#
loop_
_entity_poly.entity_id
_entity_poly.type
_entity_poly.pdbx_seq_one_letter_code
_entity_poly.pdbx_strand_id
1 'polypeptide(L)'
;MFWRYGDGLLPFLRKDPDWPHPQRAVNKGNDRHREELTDFILSELKDRPDLIEKCVPTYPPYGKRILLDNNWFKTLTRPNVELVTDKIDHFVPEGIVASDGKLRPADIIVISTGFKVTEMAARLNVTGRDGKNLKTAWANDNPTAYLGLAVPDFPISS
;
A
#
# COMPACT_ATOMS: atom_id res chain seq x y z
N MET A 1 -12.92 -3.59 20.02
CA MET A 1 -11.86 -2.56 19.93
C MET A 1 -11.61 -2.09 18.49
N PHE A 2 -11.45 -2.98 17.53
CA PHE A 2 -11.19 -2.63 16.11
C PHE A 2 -12.28 -1.79 15.42
N TRP A 3 -13.56 -2.03 15.70
CA TRP A 3 -14.68 -1.26 15.11
C TRP A 3 -14.65 0.22 15.50
N ARG A 4 -14.39 0.53 16.77
CA ARG A 4 -14.28 1.94 17.24
C ARG A 4 -13.06 2.65 16.62
N TYR A 5 -12.00 1.92 16.32
CA TYR A 5 -10.84 2.49 15.64
C TYR A 5 -11.16 2.83 14.17
N GLY A 6 -11.86 1.95 13.47
CA GLY A 6 -12.31 2.18 12.10
C GLY A 6 -13.22 3.40 11.97
N ASP A 7 -14.22 3.51 12.82
CA ASP A 7 -15.14 4.66 12.83
C ASP A 7 -14.42 5.96 13.21
N GLY A 8 -13.43 5.90 14.11
CA GLY A 8 -12.60 7.03 14.51
C GLY A 8 -11.69 7.55 13.41
N LEU A 9 -11.42 6.76 12.35
CA LEU A 9 -10.57 7.18 11.25
C LEU A 9 -11.26 8.06 10.21
N LEU A 10 -12.59 7.97 10.07
CA LEU A 10 -13.35 8.72 9.07
C LEU A 10 -13.07 10.23 9.08
N PRO A 11 -13.00 10.93 10.24
CA PRO A 11 -12.65 12.34 10.28
C PRO A 11 -11.27 12.66 9.72
N PHE A 12 -10.30 11.74 9.88
CA PHE A 12 -8.94 11.91 9.36
C PHE A 12 -8.85 11.68 7.84
N LEU A 13 -9.81 10.96 7.26
CA LEU A 13 -9.84 10.63 5.83
C LEU A 13 -10.69 11.61 5.00
N ARG A 14 -11.57 12.38 5.64
CA ARG A 14 -12.46 13.32 4.95
C ARG A 14 -11.63 14.48 4.40
N LYS A 15 -11.60 14.61 3.07
CA LYS A 15 -10.93 15.73 2.42
C LYS A 15 -11.60 17.05 2.79
N ASP A 16 -10.79 18.00 3.24
CA ASP A 16 -11.17 19.40 3.40
C ASP A 16 -10.75 20.16 2.13
N PRO A 17 -11.69 20.68 1.32
CA PRO A 17 -11.38 21.39 0.10
C PRO A 17 -10.55 22.66 0.30
N ASP A 18 -10.69 23.28 1.48
CA ASP A 18 -10.03 24.54 1.84
C ASP A 18 -8.71 24.31 2.57
N TRP A 19 -8.25 23.05 2.70
CA TRP A 19 -7.00 22.73 3.38
C TRP A 19 -5.79 23.27 2.59
N PRO A 20 -4.95 24.13 3.23
CA PRO A 20 -3.90 24.86 2.50
C PRO A 20 -2.70 23.99 2.06
N HIS A 21 -2.58 22.77 2.56
CA HIS A 21 -1.44 21.89 2.29
C HIS A 21 -1.85 20.51 1.79
N PRO A 22 -2.56 20.41 0.63
CA PRO A 22 -3.15 19.15 0.15
C PRO A 22 -2.12 18.07 -0.20
N GLN A 23 -0.87 18.43 -0.49
CA GLN A 23 0.23 17.50 -0.74
C GLN A 23 0.72 16.82 0.53
N ARG A 24 0.52 17.46 1.69
CA ARG A 24 1.01 17.01 2.99
C ARG A 24 -0.04 16.21 3.76
N ALA A 25 -1.28 16.68 3.72
CA ALA A 25 -2.39 16.11 4.46
C ALA A 25 -3.72 16.41 3.73
N VAL A 26 -4.79 15.74 4.12
CA VAL A 26 -6.13 15.97 3.55
C VAL A 26 -7.01 16.89 4.40
N ASN A 27 -6.66 17.09 5.65
CA ASN A 27 -7.29 18.01 6.61
C ASN A 27 -6.41 18.21 7.85
N LYS A 28 -6.82 19.08 8.75
CA LYS A 28 -6.09 19.40 10.00
C LYS A 28 -5.83 18.17 10.89
N GLY A 29 -6.82 17.27 11.03
CA GLY A 29 -6.67 16.06 11.85
C GLY A 29 -5.64 15.08 11.25
N ASN A 30 -5.70 14.91 9.93
CA ASN A 30 -4.75 14.09 9.19
C ASN A 30 -3.33 14.66 9.29
N ASP A 31 -3.17 15.99 9.24
CA ASP A 31 -1.88 16.65 9.37
C ASP A 31 -1.26 16.47 10.76
N ARG A 32 -2.07 16.63 11.82
CA ARG A 32 -1.62 16.32 13.17
C ARG A 32 -1.17 14.86 13.30
N HIS A 33 -1.92 13.93 12.75
CA HIS A 33 -1.53 12.52 12.76
C HIS A 33 -0.24 12.29 11.96
N ARG A 34 -0.01 13.04 10.86
CA ARG A 34 1.26 13.03 10.15
C ARG A 34 2.43 13.42 11.06
N GLU A 35 2.26 14.46 11.86
CA GLU A 35 3.28 14.92 12.82
C GLU A 35 3.58 13.80 13.82
N GLU A 36 2.56 13.22 14.44
CA GLU A 36 2.70 12.12 15.41
C GLU A 36 3.45 10.91 14.81
N LEU A 37 3.10 10.50 13.58
CA LEU A 37 3.76 9.40 12.88
C LEU A 37 5.20 9.75 12.48
N THR A 38 5.46 10.98 12.09
CA THR A 38 6.80 11.46 11.75
C THR A 38 7.70 11.46 12.98
N ASP A 39 7.22 11.99 14.11
CA ASP A 39 7.96 12.02 15.38
C ASP A 39 8.31 10.60 15.85
N PHE A 40 7.39 9.65 15.67
CA PHE A 40 7.66 8.23 15.93
C PHE A 40 8.83 7.72 15.08
N ILE A 41 8.81 7.94 13.76
CA ILE A 41 9.88 7.52 12.85
C ILE A 41 11.22 8.16 13.25
N LEU A 42 11.22 9.45 13.56
CA LEU A 42 12.41 10.18 13.97
C LEU A 42 12.98 9.63 15.29
N SER A 43 12.13 9.27 16.23
CA SER A 43 12.55 8.66 17.50
C SER A 43 13.21 7.30 17.33
N GLU A 44 12.68 6.47 16.42
CA GLU A 44 13.22 5.14 16.12
C GLU A 44 14.53 5.19 15.33
N LEU A 45 14.69 6.21 14.47
CA LEU A 45 15.85 6.36 13.59
C LEU A 45 16.87 7.43 14.07
N LYS A 46 16.79 7.85 15.33
CA LYS A 46 17.66 8.92 15.89
C LYS A 46 19.15 8.71 15.65
N ASP A 47 19.60 7.46 15.68
CA ASP A 47 21.01 7.07 15.51
C ASP A 47 21.39 6.80 14.03
N ARG A 48 20.43 6.93 13.11
CA ARG A 48 20.58 6.69 11.67
C ARG A 48 19.88 7.76 10.83
N PRO A 49 20.34 9.03 10.92
CA PRO A 49 19.72 10.15 10.20
C PRO A 49 19.73 9.98 8.67
N ASP A 50 20.66 9.20 8.14
CA ASP A 50 20.74 8.82 6.73
C ASP A 50 19.49 8.06 6.21
N LEU A 51 18.74 7.42 7.10
CA LEU A 51 17.53 6.68 6.76
C LEU A 51 16.26 7.55 6.83
N ILE A 52 16.29 8.70 7.48
CA ILE A 52 15.09 9.52 7.74
C ILE A 52 14.41 9.91 6.43
N GLU A 53 15.14 10.46 5.48
CA GLU A 53 14.60 10.88 4.18
C GLU A 53 13.97 9.73 3.40
N LYS A 54 14.54 8.53 3.53
CA LYS A 54 14.05 7.31 2.88
C LYS A 54 12.81 6.72 3.55
N CYS A 55 12.62 6.98 4.83
CA CYS A 55 11.59 6.36 5.65
C CYS A 55 10.37 7.26 5.90
N VAL A 56 10.54 8.58 5.93
CA VAL A 56 9.41 9.51 6.12
C VAL A 56 8.64 9.66 4.81
N PRO A 57 7.33 9.29 4.79
CA PRO A 57 6.53 9.37 3.56
C PRO A 57 6.32 10.80 3.09
N THR A 58 6.32 11.00 1.77
CA THR A 58 6.03 12.30 1.14
C THR A 58 4.54 12.53 0.86
N TYR A 59 3.70 11.52 1.08
CA TYR A 59 2.26 11.54 0.85
C TYR A 59 1.49 11.65 2.18
N PRO A 60 0.22 12.10 2.16
CA PRO A 60 -0.63 12.17 3.34
C PRO A 60 -0.81 10.83 4.05
N PRO A 61 -0.95 10.79 5.38
CA PRO A 61 -1.37 9.59 6.11
C PRO A 61 -2.61 8.96 5.46
N TYR A 62 -2.65 7.63 5.43
CA TYR A 62 -3.68 6.83 4.75
C TYR A 62 -3.69 6.94 3.21
N GLY A 63 -2.80 7.67 2.59
CA GLY A 63 -2.58 7.62 1.14
C GLY A 63 -2.13 6.24 0.66
N LYS A 64 -1.52 5.47 1.56
CA LYS A 64 -1.34 4.02 1.46
C LYS A 64 -1.82 3.37 2.75
N ARG A 65 -2.02 2.05 2.74
CA ARG A 65 -2.45 1.32 3.94
C ARG A 65 -1.44 1.52 5.07
N ILE A 66 -1.91 1.96 6.23
CA ILE A 66 -1.09 2.05 7.44
C ILE A 66 -0.85 0.64 7.97
N LEU A 67 0.41 0.37 8.31
CA LEU A 67 0.85 -0.85 8.94
C LEU A 67 1.21 -0.56 10.40
N LEU A 68 0.94 -1.52 11.28
CA LEU A 68 1.45 -1.46 12.65
C LEU A 68 2.94 -1.78 12.64
N ASP A 69 3.75 -0.94 13.28
CA ASP A 69 5.16 -1.21 13.42
C ASP A 69 5.39 -2.30 14.47
N ASN A 70 6.15 -3.30 14.06
CA ASN A 70 6.65 -4.36 14.93
C ASN A 70 8.17 -4.42 14.82
N ASN A 71 8.84 -3.35 15.26
CA ASN A 71 10.29 -3.13 15.19
C ASN A 71 10.86 -2.99 13.76
N TRP A 72 10.06 -2.56 12.78
CA TRP A 72 10.52 -2.34 11.41
C TRP A 72 11.67 -1.34 11.36
N PHE A 73 11.44 -0.11 11.87
CA PHE A 73 12.46 0.95 11.87
C PHE A 73 13.69 0.54 12.69
N LYS A 74 13.49 -0.08 13.84
CA LYS A 74 14.59 -0.62 14.66
C LYS A 74 15.40 -1.71 13.93
N THR A 75 14.76 -2.49 13.06
CA THR A 75 15.46 -3.48 12.25
C THR A 75 16.35 -2.81 11.21
N LEU A 76 15.93 -1.70 10.62
CA LEU A 76 16.73 -0.95 9.66
C LEU A 76 18.01 -0.35 10.26
N THR A 77 18.10 -0.18 11.58
CA THR A 77 19.32 0.32 12.23
C THR A 77 20.39 -0.75 12.45
N ARG A 78 20.07 -2.03 12.20
CA ARG A 78 21.04 -3.12 12.39
C ARG A 78 22.15 -3.07 11.35
N PRO A 79 23.40 -3.42 11.72
CA PRO A 79 24.55 -3.33 10.81
C PRO A 79 24.50 -4.32 9.63
N ASN A 80 23.67 -5.37 9.75
CA ASN A 80 23.48 -6.38 8.71
C ASN A 80 22.23 -6.12 7.84
N VAL A 81 21.63 -4.93 7.93
CA VAL A 81 20.44 -4.54 7.16
C VAL A 81 20.75 -3.29 6.34
N GLU A 82 20.51 -3.37 5.05
CA GLU A 82 20.61 -2.25 4.11
C GLU A 82 19.23 -1.92 3.55
N LEU A 83 18.82 -0.65 3.62
CA LEU A 83 17.64 -0.13 2.94
C LEU A 83 18.03 0.42 1.57
N VAL A 84 17.65 -0.29 0.53
CA VAL A 84 17.83 0.13 -0.86
C VAL A 84 16.52 0.68 -1.39
N THR A 85 16.53 1.93 -1.87
CA THR A 85 15.36 2.61 -2.46
C THR A 85 15.46 2.75 -3.97
N ASP A 86 16.60 2.34 -4.55
CA ASP A 86 16.78 2.28 -5.99
C ASP A 86 15.85 1.24 -6.62
N LYS A 87 15.39 1.53 -7.84
CA LYS A 87 14.55 0.59 -8.58
C LYS A 87 15.33 -0.68 -8.89
N ILE A 88 14.69 -1.82 -8.77
CA ILE A 88 15.22 -3.08 -9.29
C ILE A 88 15.26 -2.98 -10.81
N ASP A 89 16.44 -3.23 -11.39
CA ASP A 89 16.62 -3.28 -12.84
C ASP A 89 16.38 -4.71 -13.34
N HIS A 90 17.19 -5.65 -12.88
CA HIS A 90 17.01 -7.06 -13.24
C HIS A 90 17.59 -8.01 -12.18
N PHE A 91 17.25 -9.29 -12.33
CA PHE A 91 17.76 -10.37 -11.50
C PHE A 91 18.89 -11.10 -12.24
N VAL A 92 19.89 -11.52 -11.49
CA VAL A 92 20.98 -12.39 -11.95
C VAL A 92 21.12 -13.58 -11.00
N PRO A 93 21.82 -14.67 -11.38
CA PRO A 93 21.98 -15.83 -10.51
C PRO A 93 22.59 -15.48 -9.14
N GLU A 94 23.40 -14.44 -9.08
CA GLU A 94 24.13 -14.02 -7.89
C GLU A 94 23.29 -13.07 -7.00
N GLY A 95 22.15 -12.53 -7.48
CA GLY A 95 21.33 -11.60 -6.70
C GLY A 95 20.52 -10.61 -7.53
N ILE A 96 20.49 -9.36 -7.07
CA ILE A 96 19.68 -8.28 -7.66
C ILE A 96 20.58 -7.14 -8.12
N VAL A 97 20.39 -6.68 -9.36
CA VAL A 97 20.98 -5.45 -9.87
C VAL A 97 19.94 -4.34 -9.80
N ALA A 98 20.28 -3.23 -9.16
CA ALA A 98 19.42 -2.07 -9.09
C ALA A 98 19.82 -0.99 -10.10
N SER A 99 18.99 0.04 -10.25
CA SER A 99 19.21 1.14 -11.21
C SER A 99 20.49 1.97 -10.98
N ASP A 100 21.12 1.81 -9.81
CA ASP A 100 22.46 2.37 -9.52
C ASP A 100 23.61 1.53 -10.12
N GLY A 101 23.29 0.45 -10.82
CA GLY A 101 24.24 -0.48 -11.44
C GLY A 101 24.94 -1.44 -10.47
N LYS A 102 24.60 -1.41 -9.17
CA LYS A 102 25.24 -2.29 -8.20
C LYS A 102 24.55 -3.64 -8.10
N LEU A 103 25.34 -4.69 -8.09
CA LEU A 103 24.91 -6.03 -7.71
C LEU A 103 24.79 -6.12 -6.18
N ARG A 104 23.66 -6.60 -5.72
CA ARG A 104 23.41 -6.97 -4.32
C ARG A 104 23.27 -8.47 -4.24
N PRO A 105 24.31 -9.17 -3.78
CA PRO A 105 24.30 -10.62 -3.69
C PRO A 105 23.22 -11.10 -2.73
N ALA A 106 22.54 -12.18 -3.10
CA ALA A 106 21.48 -12.77 -2.27
C ALA A 106 21.29 -14.25 -2.62
N ASP A 107 21.29 -15.11 -1.60
CA ASP A 107 20.98 -16.54 -1.73
C ASP A 107 19.47 -16.77 -1.83
N ILE A 108 18.69 -15.91 -1.21
CA ILE A 108 17.23 -16.00 -1.17
C ILE A 108 16.62 -14.63 -1.47
N ILE A 109 15.68 -14.57 -2.40
CA ILE A 109 14.95 -13.36 -2.75
C ILE A 109 13.46 -13.59 -2.44
N VAL A 110 12.91 -12.77 -1.54
CA VAL A 110 11.49 -12.80 -1.20
C VAL A 110 10.76 -11.70 -1.94
N ILE A 111 9.85 -12.08 -2.84
CA ILE A 111 9.06 -11.15 -3.64
C ILE A 111 7.74 -10.85 -2.92
N SER A 112 7.66 -9.68 -2.29
CA SER A 112 6.50 -9.22 -1.52
C SER A 112 5.82 -8.01 -2.17
N THR A 113 5.58 -8.07 -3.48
CA THR A 113 5.04 -6.95 -4.29
C THR A 113 3.53 -6.74 -4.15
N GLY A 114 2.84 -7.58 -3.34
CA GLY A 114 1.40 -7.51 -3.10
C GLY A 114 0.56 -8.19 -4.17
N PHE A 115 -0.74 -7.95 -4.10
CA PHE A 115 -1.73 -8.52 -5.03
C PHE A 115 -2.21 -7.46 -6.01
N LYS A 116 -2.62 -7.89 -7.20
CA LYS A 116 -3.35 -7.07 -8.17
C LYS A 116 -4.81 -6.96 -7.72
N VAL A 117 -5.06 -6.15 -6.70
CA VAL A 117 -6.37 -6.02 -6.03
C VAL A 117 -7.47 -5.48 -6.95
N THR A 118 -7.11 -4.85 -8.05
CA THR A 118 -8.06 -4.35 -9.07
C THR A 118 -8.49 -5.42 -10.05
N GLU A 119 -7.72 -6.50 -10.18
CA GLU A 119 -8.05 -7.62 -11.08
C GLU A 119 -8.95 -8.66 -10.38
N MET A 120 -10.14 -8.24 -9.92
CA MET A 120 -11.01 -9.09 -9.09
C MET A 120 -11.54 -10.31 -9.84
N ALA A 121 -11.84 -10.18 -11.13
CA ALA A 121 -12.40 -11.26 -11.96
C ALA A 121 -11.35 -11.99 -12.81
N ALA A 122 -10.08 -11.59 -12.78
CA ALA A 122 -9.05 -12.09 -13.72
C ALA A 122 -8.87 -13.61 -13.70
N ARG A 123 -9.12 -14.24 -12.54
CA ARG A 123 -8.98 -15.71 -12.35
C ARG A 123 -10.30 -16.45 -12.21
N LEU A 124 -11.43 -15.73 -12.23
CA LEU A 124 -12.74 -16.31 -12.10
C LEU A 124 -13.38 -16.51 -13.48
N ASN A 125 -13.80 -17.72 -13.79
CA ASN A 125 -14.61 -17.99 -14.97
C ASN A 125 -16.06 -18.18 -14.52
N VAL A 126 -16.80 -17.07 -14.44
CA VAL A 126 -18.20 -17.06 -14.02
C VAL A 126 -19.07 -16.78 -15.23
N THR A 127 -20.00 -17.69 -15.51
CA THR A 127 -20.98 -17.54 -16.58
C THR A 127 -22.35 -17.22 -15.97
N GLY A 128 -22.93 -16.12 -16.40
CA GLY A 128 -24.26 -15.68 -15.99
C GLY A 128 -25.36 -16.12 -16.98
N ARG A 129 -26.51 -15.43 -16.92
CA ARG A 129 -27.64 -15.65 -17.84
C ARG A 129 -27.19 -15.44 -19.29
N ASP A 130 -27.80 -16.23 -20.17
CA ASP A 130 -27.55 -16.16 -21.63
C ASP A 130 -26.07 -16.36 -22.03
N GLY A 131 -25.28 -17.05 -21.18
CA GLY A 131 -23.87 -17.31 -21.44
C GLY A 131 -22.96 -16.10 -21.25
N LYS A 132 -23.42 -15.03 -20.62
CA LYS A 132 -22.60 -13.84 -20.33
C LYS A 132 -21.41 -14.22 -19.45
N ASN A 133 -20.23 -13.77 -19.82
CA ASN A 133 -19.02 -13.97 -19.02
C ASN A 133 -18.76 -12.76 -18.12
N LEU A 134 -18.54 -12.99 -16.82
CA LEU A 134 -18.31 -11.93 -15.84
C LEU A 134 -17.10 -11.04 -16.15
N LYS A 135 -16.02 -11.65 -16.62
CA LYS A 135 -14.80 -10.92 -16.98
C LYS A 135 -15.05 -9.95 -18.14
N THR A 136 -15.87 -10.37 -19.10
CA THR A 136 -16.27 -9.51 -20.22
C THR A 136 -17.23 -8.40 -19.75
N ALA A 137 -18.16 -8.71 -18.83
CA ALA A 137 -19.09 -7.75 -18.27
C ALA A 137 -18.38 -6.67 -17.42
N TRP A 138 -17.29 -7.04 -16.75
CA TRP A 138 -16.42 -6.14 -16.00
C TRP A 138 -15.18 -5.72 -16.83
N ALA A 139 -15.39 -5.28 -18.04
CA ALA A 139 -14.34 -4.88 -18.96
C ALA A 139 -13.29 -3.99 -18.26
N ASN A 140 -12.00 -4.25 -18.51
CA ASN A 140 -10.86 -3.56 -17.88
C ASN A 140 -10.81 -3.68 -16.36
N ASP A 141 -11.27 -4.79 -15.79
CA ASP A 141 -11.34 -5.03 -14.35
C ASP A 141 -12.02 -3.88 -13.57
N ASN A 142 -13.10 -3.35 -14.14
CA ASN A 142 -13.94 -2.34 -13.50
C ASN A 142 -15.19 -3.00 -12.88
N PRO A 143 -15.07 -3.65 -11.71
CA PRO A 143 -16.15 -4.40 -11.11
C PRO A 143 -17.28 -3.47 -10.66
N THR A 144 -18.50 -3.77 -11.12
CA THR A 144 -19.71 -3.08 -10.70
C THR A 144 -20.65 -4.08 -10.05
N ALA A 145 -21.21 -3.72 -8.90
CA ALA A 145 -22.18 -4.53 -8.19
C ALA A 145 -23.20 -3.65 -7.47
N TYR A 146 -24.43 -4.10 -7.40
CA TYR A 146 -25.45 -3.43 -6.61
C TYR A 146 -25.15 -3.62 -5.13
N LEU A 147 -24.94 -2.53 -4.40
CA LEU A 147 -24.53 -2.49 -2.99
C LEU A 147 -23.32 -3.39 -2.66
N GLY A 148 -22.47 -3.69 -3.63
CA GLY A 148 -21.33 -4.60 -3.45
C GLY A 148 -21.71 -6.07 -3.28
N LEU A 149 -22.98 -6.46 -3.50
CA LEU A 149 -23.51 -7.79 -3.20
C LEU A 149 -23.99 -8.56 -4.42
N ALA A 150 -24.60 -7.90 -5.39
CA ALA A 150 -25.22 -8.53 -6.53
C ALA A 150 -24.75 -7.94 -7.86
N VAL A 151 -24.49 -8.81 -8.81
CA VAL A 151 -24.12 -8.40 -10.18
C VAL A 151 -25.30 -8.74 -11.10
N PRO A 152 -25.81 -7.76 -11.86
CA PRO A 152 -26.89 -8.02 -12.83
C PRO A 152 -26.49 -9.14 -13.79
N ASP A 153 -27.45 -10.01 -14.11
CA ASP A 153 -27.29 -11.18 -14.98
C ASP A 153 -26.43 -12.34 -14.42
N PHE A 154 -25.89 -12.20 -13.20
CA PHE A 154 -25.11 -13.25 -12.54
C PHE A 154 -25.80 -13.68 -11.23
N PRO A 155 -26.92 -14.44 -11.31
CA PRO A 155 -27.60 -14.92 -10.12
C PRO A 155 -26.71 -15.90 -9.37
N ILE A 156 -26.72 -15.84 -8.05
CA ILE A 156 -26.13 -16.87 -7.21
C ILE A 156 -27.01 -18.12 -7.41
N SER A 157 -26.45 -19.17 -7.99
CA SER A 157 -27.15 -20.44 -8.04
C SER A 157 -27.22 -21.02 -6.63
N SER A 158 -28.42 -21.21 -6.14
CA SER A 158 -28.72 -22.00 -4.95
C SER A 158 -28.42 -23.48 -5.21
#